data_e45cfa0356f3bbbe590e5b16c285c8e1
#
_entry.id   e45cfa0356f3bbbe590e5b16c285c8e1
#
_cell.length_a   1.000
_cell.length_b   1.000
_cell.length_c   1.000
_cell.angle_alpha   90.00
_cell.angle_beta   90.00
_cell.angle_gamma   90.00
#
_symmetry.space_group_name_H-M   'P 1'
#
loop_
_entity.id
_entity.type
_entity.pdbx_description
1 polymer ?
#
loop_
_entity_poly.entity_id
_entity_poly.type
_entity_poly.pdbx_seq_one_letter_code
_entity_poly.pdbx_strand_id
1 'polypeptide(L)'
;CLFLLQNEKKISKIKKDFGGAKCPKFNLVGPEEINNLELAKMIAKAQNKELKYEMVDFHSSRPGHDLRYALDGNLMKNLGWIPKIDITERINQVVQWTLKNDRWLK
;
A
#
# COMPACT_ATOMS: atom_id res chain seq x y z
N CYS A 1 -4.73 9.74 -8.50
CA CYS A 1 -5.73 10.30 -9.42
C CYS A 1 -5.11 11.29 -10.41
N LEU A 2 -4.39 12.34 -9.97
CA LEU A 2 -3.82 13.38 -10.86
C LEU A 2 -2.96 12.78 -12.01
N PHE A 3 -2.09 11.81 -11.72
CA PHE A 3 -1.29 11.14 -12.73
C PHE A 3 -2.15 10.50 -13.84
N LEU A 4 -3.26 9.85 -13.49
CA LEU A 4 -4.15 9.23 -14.47
C LEU A 4 -4.85 10.28 -15.33
N LEU A 5 -5.30 11.39 -14.74
CA LEU A 5 -5.90 12.51 -15.49
C LEU A 5 -4.91 13.11 -16.49
N GLN A 6 -3.66 13.29 -16.10
CA GLN A 6 -2.59 13.81 -16.97
C GLN A 6 -2.17 12.83 -18.10
N ASN A 7 -2.53 11.56 -17.99
CA ASN A 7 -2.17 10.51 -18.95
C ASN A 7 -3.38 9.93 -19.70
N GLU A 8 -4.46 10.68 -19.84
CA GLU A 8 -5.72 10.24 -20.45
C GLU A 8 -5.55 9.59 -21.85
N LYS A 9 -4.70 10.16 -22.69
CA LYS A 9 -4.41 9.60 -24.04
C LYS A 9 -3.83 8.19 -24.00
N LYS A 10 -2.94 7.90 -23.03
CA LYS A 10 -2.37 6.57 -22.81
C LYS A 10 -3.42 5.59 -22.29
N ILE A 11 -4.26 6.05 -21.37
CA ILE A 11 -5.34 5.26 -20.78
C ILE A 11 -6.42 4.92 -21.81
N SER A 12 -6.74 5.82 -22.71
CA SER A 12 -7.72 5.59 -23.79
C SER A 12 -7.28 4.47 -24.73
N LYS A 13 -5.98 4.27 -24.95
CA LYS A 13 -5.46 3.12 -25.69
C LYS A 13 -5.69 1.81 -24.94
N ILE A 14 -5.44 1.81 -23.62
CA ILE A 14 -5.64 0.63 -22.77
C ILE A 14 -7.13 0.23 -22.70
N LYS A 15 -8.07 1.19 -22.74
CA LYS A 15 -9.52 0.90 -22.77
C LYS A 15 -9.92 -0.01 -23.93
N LYS A 16 -9.28 0.09 -25.08
CA LYS A 16 -9.55 -0.79 -26.23
C LYS A 16 -9.16 -2.24 -25.96
N ASP A 17 -8.05 -2.45 -25.23
CA ASP A 17 -7.55 -3.78 -24.90
C ASP A 17 -8.42 -4.50 -23.85
N PHE A 18 -9.18 -3.76 -23.03
CA PHE A 18 -10.13 -4.28 -22.05
C PHE A 18 -11.56 -4.49 -22.58
N GLY A 19 -11.73 -4.64 -23.89
CA GLY A 19 -13.02 -4.97 -24.51
C GLY A 19 -14.07 -3.85 -24.46
N GLY A 20 -13.67 -2.61 -24.41
CA GLY A 20 -14.47 -1.39 -24.65
C GLY A 20 -15.53 -1.00 -23.63
N ALA A 21 -16.06 -1.94 -22.84
CA ALA A 21 -17.25 -1.71 -22.01
C ALA A 21 -16.97 -1.46 -20.52
N LYS A 22 -15.76 -1.68 -20.02
CA LYS A 22 -15.43 -1.55 -18.61
C LYS A 22 -14.37 -0.47 -18.35
N CYS A 23 -14.53 0.28 -17.29
CA CYS A 23 -13.49 1.17 -16.83
C CYS A 23 -12.22 0.37 -16.48
N PRO A 24 -11.04 0.76 -16.96
CA PRO A 24 -9.79 0.12 -16.57
C PRO A 24 -9.56 0.25 -15.07
N LYS A 25 -9.09 -0.84 -14.44
CA LYS A 25 -8.75 -0.89 -13.02
C LYS A 25 -7.24 -0.75 -12.87
N PHE A 26 -6.82 0.10 -11.94
CA PHE A 26 -5.41 0.36 -11.69
C PHE A 26 -5.07 0.00 -10.26
N ASN A 27 -4.14 -0.94 -10.08
CA ASN A 27 -3.59 -1.25 -8.78
C ASN A 27 -2.41 -0.31 -8.49
N LEU A 28 -2.43 0.30 -7.33
CA LEU A 28 -1.31 1.10 -6.81
C LEU A 28 -0.53 0.23 -5.83
N VAL A 29 0.67 -0.14 -6.21
CA VAL A 29 1.49 -1.09 -5.45
C VAL A 29 2.82 -0.42 -5.11
N GLY A 30 3.27 -0.59 -3.87
CA GLY A 30 4.62 -0.21 -3.46
C GLY A 30 5.68 -1.12 -4.07
N PRO A 31 6.96 -0.70 -4.07
CA PRO A 31 8.05 -1.50 -4.60
C PRO A 31 8.40 -2.69 -3.70
N GLU A 32 8.03 -2.63 -2.44
CA GLU A 32 8.39 -3.60 -1.41
C GLU A 32 7.15 -4.27 -0.83
N GLU A 33 7.27 -5.55 -0.58
CA GLU A 33 6.30 -6.35 0.15
C GLU A 33 6.77 -6.49 1.61
N ILE A 34 5.94 -6.09 2.56
CA ILE A 34 6.29 -6.07 3.98
C ILE A 34 5.25 -6.86 4.76
N ASN A 35 5.68 -7.77 5.61
CA ASN A 35 4.79 -8.49 6.51
C ASN A 35 4.36 -7.62 7.70
N ASN A 36 3.29 -8.06 8.38
CA ASN A 36 2.69 -7.29 9.47
C ASN A 36 3.65 -7.05 10.65
N LEU A 37 4.55 -7.98 10.95
CA LEU A 37 5.52 -7.83 12.02
C LEU A 37 6.58 -6.77 11.67
N GLU A 38 7.07 -6.78 10.45
CA GLU A 38 8.01 -5.75 9.97
C GLU A 38 7.36 -4.37 9.98
N LEU A 39 6.11 -4.26 9.51
CA LEU A 39 5.36 -3.01 9.56
C LEU A 39 5.20 -2.53 11.02
N ALA A 40 4.84 -3.42 11.95
CA ALA A 40 4.71 -3.07 13.36
C ALA A 40 6.05 -2.58 13.97
N LYS A 41 7.17 -3.24 13.64
CA LYS A 41 8.51 -2.79 14.06
C LYS A 41 8.87 -1.40 13.49
N MET A 42 8.53 -1.13 12.23
CA MET A 42 8.75 0.19 11.62
C MET A 42 7.96 1.28 12.34
N ILE A 43 6.69 1.02 12.67
CA ILE A 43 5.84 1.96 13.40
C ILE A 43 6.37 2.20 14.82
N ALA A 44 6.78 1.14 15.54
CA ALA A 44 7.37 1.27 16.86
C ALA A 44 8.66 2.10 16.84
N LYS A 45 9.54 1.82 15.87
CA LYS A 45 10.77 2.59 15.64
C LYS A 45 10.49 4.07 15.36
N ALA A 46 9.48 4.37 14.55
CA ALA A 46 9.08 5.75 14.23
C ALA A 46 8.55 6.52 15.47
N GLN A 47 8.10 5.80 16.51
CA GLN A 47 7.68 6.35 17.79
C GLN A 47 8.77 6.33 18.86
N ASN A 48 9.96 5.81 18.57
CA ASN A 48 11.01 5.52 19.55
C ASN A 48 10.50 4.64 20.71
N LYS A 49 9.66 3.64 20.42
CA LYS A 49 9.09 2.72 21.38
C LYS A 49 9.52 1.29 21.08
N GLU A 50 9.65 0.50 22.12
CA GLU A 50 9.85 -0.94 22.01
C GLU A 50 8.53 -1.60 21.59
N LEU A 51 8.59 -2.50 20.62
CA LEU A 51 7.44 -3.30 20.21
C LEU A 51 7.32 -4.53 21.11
N LYS A 52 6.23 -4.60 21.85
CA LYS A 52 5.85 -5.83 22.59
C LYS A 52 4.84 -6.60 21.74
N TYR A 53 5.12 -7.86 21.46
CA TYR A 53 4.25 -8.72 20.65
C TYR A 53 4.38 -10.18 21.06
N GLU A 54 3.37 -10.94 20.71
CA GLU A 54 3.32 -12.38 20.84
C GLU A 54 3.06 -13.01 19.48
N MET A 55 3.81 -14.07 19.15
CA MET A 55 3.57 -14.84 17.94
C MET A 55 2.54 -15.92 18.23
N VAL A 56 1.44 -15.86 17.50
CA VAL A 56 0.36 -16.86 17.59
C VAL A 56 0.28 -17.66 16.31
N ASP A 57 -0.18 -18.90 16.39
CA ASP A 57 -0.43 -19.69 15.20
C ASP A 57 -1.53 -19.04 14.36
N PHE A 58 -1.21 -18.79 13.09
CA PHE A 58 -2.08 -18.06 12.18
C PHE A 58 -3.42 -18.81 11.96
N HIS A 59 -3.36 -20.12 11.73
CA HIS A 59 -4.55 -20.89 11.39
C HIS A 59 -5.50 -21.09 12.57
N SER A 60 -4.95 -21.21 13.77
CA SER A 60 -5.78 -21.32 14.99
C SER A 60 -6.39 -19.98 15.39
N SER A 61 -5.69 -18.87 15.17
CA SER A 61 -6.17 -17.54 15.56
C SER A 61 -7.12 -16.91 14.54
N ARG A 62 -6.94 -17.20 13.24
CA ARG A 62 -7.74 -16.62 12.14
C ARG A 62 -8.00 -17.63 11.02
N PRO A 63 -8.87 -18.63 11.23
CA PRO A 63 -9.21 -19.61 10.20
C PRO A 63 -9.78 -18.94 8.94
N GLY A 64 -9.29 -19.34 7.77
CA GLY A 64 -9.79 -18.83 6.48
C GLY A 64 -9.26 -17.46 6.06
N HIS A 65 -8.31 -16.87 6.78
CA HIS A 65 -7.61 -15.66 6.33
C HIS A 65 -6.50 -15.99 5.34
N ASP A 66 -6.30 -15.09 4.37
CA ASP A 66 -5.19 -15.17 3.43
C ASP A 66 -3.86 -14.83 4.11
N LEU A 67 -2.84 -15.63 3.82
CA LEU A 67 -1.47 -15.36 4.33
C LEU A 67 -0.81 -14.18 3.64
N ARG A 68 -1.26 -13.84 2.43
CA ARG A 68 -0.64 -12.82 1.60
C ARG A 68 -1.69 -12.05 0.80
N TYR A 69 -1.64 -10.74 0.88
CA TYR A 69 -2.39 -9.83 0.03
C TYR A 69 -1.42 -9.14 -0.93
N ALA A 70 -1.37 -9.62 -2.15
CA ALA A 70 -0.51 -9.02 -3.17
C ALA A 70 -1.33 -8.62 -4.40
N LEU A 71 -0.97 -7.47 -4.97
CA LEU A 71 -1.55 -6.93 -6.18
C LEU A 71 -0.47 -6.78 -7.25
N ASP A 72 -0.86 -6.97 -8.52
CA ASP A 72 0.00 -6.66 -9.65
C ASP A 72 -0.05 -5.16 -9.96
N GLY A 73 1.09 -4.48 -9.84
CA GLY A 73 1.27 -3.06 -10.13
C GLY A 73 1.84 -2.77 -11.51
N ASN A 74 2.07 -3.79 -12.35
CA ASN A 74 2.78 -3.62 -13.62
C ASN A 74 2.09 -2.64 -14.58
N LEU A 75 0.76 -2.59 -14.60
CA LEU A 75 0.03 -1.64 -15.45
C LEU A 75 0.40 -0.18 -15.13
N MET A 76 0.44 0.19 -13.85
CA MET A 76 0.82 1.54 -13.43
C MET A 76 2.30 1.83 -13.69
N LYS A 77 3.17 0.85 -13.44
CA LYS A 77 4.61 0.95 -13.72
C LYS A 77 4.86 1.17 -15.23
N ASN A 78 4.18 0.42 -16.08
CA ASN A 78 4.29 0.56 -17.55
C ASN A 78 3.76 1.91 -18.06
N LEU A 79 2.81 2.53 -17.35
CA LEU A 79 2.39 3.91 -17.62
C LEU A 79 3.40 4.96 -17.16
N GLY A 80 4.43 4.57 -16.41
CA GLY A 80 5.46 5.44 -15.87
C GLY A 80 5.16 5.97 -14.46
N TRP A 81 4.19 5.37 -13.75
CA TRP A 81 3.94 5.73 -12.36
C TRP A 81 4.74 4.84 -11.41
N ILE A 82 5.49 5.49 -10.54
CA ILE A 82 6.21 4.85 -9.43
C ILE A 82 5.97 5.64 -8.15
N PRO A 83 5.96 5.00 -6.97
CA PRO A 83 5.96 5.70 -5.69
C PRO A 83 7.19 6.62 -5.59
N LYS A 84 6.99 7.86 -5.13
CA LYS A 84 8.07 8.86 -5.02
C LYS A 84 8.85 8.78 -3.71
N ILE A 85 8.27 8.14 -2.72
CA ILE A 85 8.78 8.10 -1.34
C ILE A 85 8.83 6.62 -0.95
N ASP A 86 9.94 6.19 -0.37
CA ASP A 86 10.07 4.83 0.15
C ASP A 86 9.13 4.59 1.35
N ILE A 87 8.92 3.34 1.69
CA ILE A 87 7.94 2.98 2.72
C ILE A 87 8.39 3.43 4.11
N THR A 88 9.67 3.39 4.43
CA THR A 88 10.20 3.78 5.74
C THR A 88 9.95 5.25 6.00
N GLU A 89 10.28 6.09 5.01
CA GLU A 89 10.03 7.53 5.09
C GLU A 89 8.54 7.82 5.17
N ARG A 90 7.72 7.10 4.38
CA ARG A 90 6.27 7.29 4.41
C ARG A 90 5.66 6.88 5.76
N ILE A 91 6.06 5.76 6.35
CA ILE A 91 5.60 5.35 7.68
C ILE A 91 5.97 6.39 8.73
N ASN A 92 7.20 6.91 8.71
CA ASN A 92 7.60 7.98 9.61
C ASN A 92 6.69 9.21 9.48
N GLN A 93 6.42 9.67 8.25
CA GLN A 93 5.54 10.82 8.00
C GLN A 93 4.11 10.56 8.54
N VAL A 94 3.56 9.38 8.27
CA VAL A 94 2.21 9.01 8.73
C VAL A 94 2.15 8.94 10.25
N VAL A 95 3.12 8.30 10.89
CA VAL A 95 3.20 8.21 12.36
C VAL A 95 3.27 9.60 12.98
N GLN A 96 4.18 10.47 12.50
CA GLN A 96 4.32 11.83 13.03
C GLN A 96 3.05 12.66 12.81
N TRP A 97 2.39 12.51 11.66
CA TRP A 97 1.11 13.17 11.41
C TRP A 97 0.03 12.67 12.37
N THR A 98 -0.08 11.36 12.56
CA THR A 98 -1.09 10.75 13.44
C THR A 98 -0.90 11.20 14.89
N LEU A 99 0.34 11.24 15.38
CA LEU A 99 0.64 11.71 16.73
C LEU A 99 0.29 13.20 16.94
N LYS A 100 0.37 14.01 15.89
CA LYS A 100 -0.05 15.43 15.92
C LYS A 100 -1.56 15.61 15.80
N ASN A 101 -2.29 14.58 15.36
CA ASN A 101 -3.73 14.61 15.12
C ASN A 101 -4.43 13.51 15.95
N ASP A 102 -4.35 13.61 17.26
CA ASP A 102 -4.76 12.61 18.25
C ASP A 102 -6.23 12.17 18.15
N ARG A 103 -7.09 12.99 17.53
CA ARG A 103 -8.49 12.64 17.24
C ARG A 103 -8.66 11.32 16.48
N TRP A 104 -7.62 10.87 15.77
CA TRP A 104 -7.63 9.62 14.99
C TRP A 104 -7.14 8.42 15.80
N LEU A 105 -6.73 8.63 17.06
CA LEU A 105 -6.26 7.61 17.99
C LEU A 105 -7.31 7.22 19.04
N LYS A 106 -8.50 7.82 18.96
CA LYS A 106 -9.63 7.59 19.91
C LYS A 106 -10.63 6.61 19.33
#